data_5ff974c0d0ec8c574d08722fb02ce6ab
#
_entry.id   5ff974c0d0ec8c574d08722fb02ce6ab
#
_cell.length_a   1.000
_cell.length_b   1.000
_cell.length_c   1.000
_cell.angle_alpha   90.00
_cell.angle_beta   90.00
_cell.angle_gamma   90.00
#
_symmetry.space_group_name_H-M   'P 1'
#
loop_
_entity.id
_entity.type
_entity.pdbx_description
1 polymer ?
#
loop_
_entity_poly.entity_id
_entity_poly.type
_entity_poly.pdbx_seq_one_letter_code
_entity_poly.pdbx_strand_id
1 'polypeptide(L)'
;MPVKIPDTLPAKDILENENIFVMGENRALHQDIRPLKLAILNLMPTKIATETQLLRLLGNTPLQVDITLLYMDSHESKNTPAEHLLDHYLTFEQVNGNKFDGLIITGAPVEHLPFEEVDYWEELTAVMDWAETHVCWAAQAGLYHRYRIPKHPLPAKMFGVFPHRATLHHEKLLRGFDDEFYAPHSRHTEIRREDIEKVSDLDILAESSEAGVYIVASRDRRQFYVTGHSEYDPLTLKNEYDRDVSKNLPIAIPKNYYPGDDPAQSPQVRWRSHANLLYSNWLNYYVYQITPYDLNQIPDGGTYSSFD
;
A
#
# COMPACT_ATOMS: atom_id res chain seq x y z
N MET A 1 -7.99 -11.16 -13.84
CA MET A 1 -9.23 -11.42 -13.07
C MET A 1 -9.31 -10.36 -11.98
N PRO A 2 -10.50 -9.95 -11.55
CA PRO A 2 -10.68 -8.71 -10.78
C PRO A 2 -10.48 -8.89 -9.28
N VAL A 3 -10.29 -7.76 -8.60
CA VAL A 3 -10.44 -7.68 -7.14
C VAL A 3 -11.90 -7.93 -6.78
N LYS A 4 -12.13 -8.85 -5.82
CA LYS A 4 -13.45 -9.05 -5.23
C LYS A 4 -13.65 -8.02 -4.11
N ILE A 5 -14.72 -7.26 -4.18
CA ILE A 5 -15.09 -6.23 -3.20
C ILE A 5 -16.59 -6.31 -2.88
N PRO A 6 -17.03 -5.83 -1.69
CA PRO A 6 -18.43 -5.68 -1.39
C PRO A 6 -19.15 -4.83 -2.45
N ASP A 7 -20.36 -5.25 -2.84
CA ASP A 7 -21.12 -4.51 -3.87
C ASP A 7 -21.48 -3.07 -3.43
N THR A 8 -21.51 -2.81 -2.12
CA THR A 8 -21.81 -1.51 -1.51
C THR A 8 -20.59 -0.62 -1.28
N LEU A 9 -19.36 -1.10 -1.59
CA LEU A 9 -18.16 -0.32 -1.36
C LEU A 9 -18.11 0.88 -2.34
N PRO A 10 -17.96 2.15 -1.85
CA PRO A 10 -17.92 3.33 -2.71
C PRO A 10 -16.86 3.31 -3.80
N ALA A 11 -15.73 2.63 -3.55
CA ALA A 11 -14.67 2.45 -4.53
C ALA A 11 -15.13 1.72 -5.81
N LYS A 12 -16.19 0.89 -5.75
CA LYS A 12 -16.69 0.12 -6.89
C LYS A 12 -17.04 1.02 -8.06
N ASP A 13 -17.92 2.00 -7.84
CA ASP A 13 -18.38 2.89 -8.90
C ASP A 13 -17.23 3.71 -9.51
N ILE A 14 -16.27 4.13 -8.69
CA ILE A 14 -15.10 4.88 -9.13
C ILE A 14 -14.24 4.01 -10.06
N LEU A 15 -13.93 2.78 -9.63
CA LEU A 15 -13.08 1.86 -10.39
C LEU A 15 -13.74 1.42 -11.71
N GLU A 16 -15.04 1.14 -11.70
CA GLU A 16 -15.80 0.82 -12.92
C GLU A 16 -15.82 1.99 -13.91
N ASN A 17 -15.95 3.23 -13.44
CA ASN A 17 -15.86 4.42 -14.30
C ASN A 17 -14.45 4.63 -14.88
N GLU A 18 -13.40 4.13 -14.22
CA GLU A 18 -12.02 4.13 -14.71
C GLU A 18 -11.72 2.94 -15.65
N ASN A 19 -12.71 2.13 -16.02
CA ASN A 19 -12.57 0.88 -16.77
C ASN A 19 -11.68 -0.17 -16.07
N ILE A 20 -11.61 -0.13 -14.75
CA ILE A 20 -10.96 -1.15 -13.93
C ILE A 20 -12.02 -2.18 -13.56
N PHE A 21 -11.80 -3.42 -13.98
CA PHE A 21 -12.76 -4.48 -13.70
C PHE A 21 -12.67 -4.93 -12.25
N VAL A 22 -13.74 -4.71 -11.49
CA VAL A 22 -13.93 -5.23 -10.14
C VAL A 22 -15.04 -6.27 -10.13
N MET A 23 -15.00 -7.20 -9.20
CA MET A 23 -15.99 -8.27 -9.08
C MET A 23 -16.76 -8.10 -7.77
N GLY A 24 -18.08 -7.94 -7.87
CA GLY A 24 -18.96 -7.99 -6.71
C GLY A 24 -19.06 -9.41 -6.14
N GLU A 25 -19.46 -9.52 -4.88
CA GLU A 25 -19.51 -10.80 -4.14
C GLU A 25 -20.40 -11.83 -4.82
N ASN A 26 -21.56 -11.42 -5.32
CA ASN A 26 -22.51 -12.32 -5.99
C ASN A 26 -21.93 -12.98 -7.25
N ARG A 27 -21.12 -12.26 -8.01
CA ARG A 27 -20.46 -12.79 -9.21
C ARG A 27 -19.30 -13.72 -8.86
N ALA A 28 -18.57 -13.42 -7.78
CA ALA A 28 -17.43 -14.23 -7.32
C ALA A 28 -17.85 -15.64 -6.86
N LEU A 29 -19.05 -15.80 -6.32
CA LEU A 29 -19.57 -17.10 -5.85
C LEU A 29 -19.74 -18.17 -6.96
N HIS A 30 -19.68 -17.76 -8.23
CA HIS A 30 -19.89 -18.67 -9.37
C HIS A 30 -18.59 -19.03 -10.11
N GLN A 31 -17.42 -18.81 -9.49
CA GLN A 31 -16.13 -19.15 -10.10
C GLN A 31 -15.35 -20.11 -9.23
N ASP A 32 -14.98 -21.27 -9.79
CA ASP A 32 -14.15 -22.31 -9.14
C ASP A 32 -12.65 -21.93 -9.11
N ILE A 33 -12.32 -20.72 -8.66
CA ILE A 33 -10.93 -20.24 -8.56
C ILE A 33 -10.69 -19.78 -7.13
N ARG A 34 -9.60 -20.30 -6.51
CA ARG A 34 -9.16 -19.81 -5.20
C ARG A 34 -8.65 -18.38 -5.34
N PRO A 35 -9.33 -17.38 -4.80
CA PRO A 35 -8.82 -16.02 -4.77
C PRO A 35 -7.65 -15.90 -3.78
N LEU A 36 -6.71 -15.00 -4.05
CA LEU A 36 -5.72 -14.58 -3.06
C LEU A 36 -6.43 -13.75 -1.99
N LYS A 37 -6.29 -14.13 -0.74
CA LYS A 37 -6.87 -13.40 0.39
C LYS A 37 -5.89 -12.36 0.89
N LEU A 38 -6.21 -11.08 0.71
CA LEU A 38 -5.40 -9.98 1.21
C LEU A 38 -6.13 -9.21 2.29
N ALA A 39 -5.40 -8.86 3.36
CA ALA A 39 -5.85 -7.88 4.33
C ALA A 39 -5.21 -6.51 4.03
N ILE A 40 -5.98 -5.43 4.23
CA ILE A 40 -5.47 -4.06 4.16
C ILE A 40 -5.79 -3.38 5.49
N LEU A 41 -4.78 -3.15 6.31
CA LEU A 41 -4.89 -2.34 7.51
C LEU A 41 -4.75 -0.86 7.11
N ASN A 42 -5.88 -0.16 7.11
CA ASN A 42 -5.94 1.22 6.65
C ASN A 42 -5.86 2.20 7.82
N LEU A 43 -4.66 2.74 8.05
CA LEU A 43 -4.37 3.73 9.11
C LEU A 43 -4.58 5.18 8.65
N MET A 44 -4.87 5.38 7.35
CA MET A 44 -5.07 6.74 6.79
C MET A 44 -6.36 7.38 7.31
N PRO A 45 -6.37 8.69 7.55
CA PRO A 45 -7.56 9.40 8.02
C PRO A 45 -8.67 9.48 6.95
N THR A 46 -8.30 9.50 5.66
CA THR A 46 -9.21 9.53 4.51
C THR A 46 -9.35 8.12 3.91
N LYS A 47 -9.98 7.21 4.67
CA LYS A 47 -10.01 5.77 4.33
C LYS A 47 -10.57 5.49 2.93
N ILE A 48 -11.70 6.09 2.56
CA ILE A 48 -12.36 5.88 1.27
C ILE A 48 -11.44 6.22 0.08
N ALA A 49 -10.67 7.30 0.17
CA ALA A 49 -9.71 7.65 -0.87
C ALA A 49 -8.57 6.63 -0.97
N THR A 50 -8.02 6.21 0.17
CA THR A 50 -6.93 5.22 0.24
C THR A 50 -7.39 3.84 -0.26
N GLU A 51 -8.61 3.42 0.07
CA GLU A 51 -9.24 2.20 -0.48
C GLU A 51 -9.21 2.23 -2.01
N THR A 52 -9.76 3.29 -2.60
CA THR A 52 -9.81 3.44 -4.06
C THR A 52 -8.43 3.39 -4.69
N GLN A 53 -7.44 4.07 -4.10
CA GLN A 53 -6.05 4.10 -4.56
C GLN A 53 -5.41 2.71 -4.56
N LEU A 54 -5.54 1.97 -3.47
CA LEU A 54 -4.97 0.63 -3.36
C LEU A 54 -5.72 -0.39 -4.24
N LEU A 55 -7.04 -0.36 -4.24
CA LEU A 55 -7.85 -1.27 -5.05
C LEU A 55 -7.61 -1.09 -6.55
N ARG A 56 -7.34 0.14 -7.01
CA ARG A 56 -6.94 0.41 -8.40
C ARG A 56 -5.66 -0.33 -8.78
N LEU A 57 -4.66 -0.36 -7.92
CA LEU A 57 -3.39 -1.03 -8.17
C LEU A 57 -3.51 -2.55 -8.05
N LEU A 58 -4.23 -3.03 -7.04
CA LEU A 58 -4.49 -4.46 -6.82
C LEU A 58 -5.43 -5.04 -7.89
N GLY A 59 -6.29 -4.23 -8.49
CA GLY A 59 -7.19 -4.64 -9.58
C GLY A 59 -6.49 -4.80 -10.94
N ASN A 60 -5.28 -4.28 -11.09
CA ASN A 60 -4.53 -4.35 -12.35
C ASN A 60 -3.69 -5.64 -12.46
N THR A 61 -4.32 -6.78 -12.24
CA THR A 61 -3.70 -8.12 -12.31
C THR A 61 -4.69 -9.14 -12.87
N PRO A 62 -4.20 -10.20 -13.55
CA PRO A 62 -5.06 -11.33 -13.94
C PRO A 62 -5.45 -12.24 -12.76
N LEU A 63 -4.86 -12.06 -11.57
CA LEU A 63 -5.15 -12.86 -10.39
C LEU A 63 -6.45 -12.38 -9.72
N GLN A 64 -7.24 -13.32 -9.22
CA GLN A 64 -8.40 -12.98 -8.39
C GLN A 64 -7.92 -12.67 -6.97
N VAL A 65 -8.33 -11.52 -6.45
CA VAL A 65 -7.94 -11.05 -5.11
C VAL A 65 -9.21 -10.77 -4.31
N ASP A 66 -9.28 -11.33 -3.12
CA ASP A 66 -10.34 -11.12 -2.12
C ASP A 66 -9.78 -10.20 -1.03
N ILE A 67 -10.39 -9.03 -0.84
CA ILE A 67 -9.88 -7.98 0.05
C ILE A 67 -10.69 -7.94 1.34
N THR A 68 -9.99 -7.95 2.47
CA THR A 68 -10.53 -7.64 3.79
C THR A 68 -9.92 -6.35 4.30
N LEU A 69 -10.77 -5.35 4.56
CA LEU A 69 -10.33 -4.06 5.11
C LEU A 69 -10.31 -4.12 6.64
N LEU A 70 -9.21 -3.64 7.23
CA LEU A 70 -9.01 -3.61 8.67
C LEU A 70 -8.80 -2.17 9.16
N TYR A 71 -9.26 -1.88 10.38
CA TYR A 71 -9.01 -0.63 11.09
C TYR A 71 -8.54 -0.93 12.53
N MET A 72 -7.95 0.08 13.20
CA MET A 72 -7.55 -0.01 14.60
C MET A 72 -8.74 0.21 15.50
N ASP A 73 -9.09 -0.76 16.33
CA ASP A 73 -10.18 -0.66 17.32
C ASP A 73 -9.83 0.30 18.46
N SER A 74 -8.56 0.32 18.82
CA SER A 74 -8.02 1.22 19.86
C SER A 74 -7.96 2.70 19.45
N HIS A 75 -8.34 3.04 18.19
CA HIS A 75 -8.29 4.41 17.65
C HIS A 75 -9.60 4.88 17.06
N GLU A 76 -10.11 6.01 17.54
CA GLU A 76 -11.32 6.64 17.00
C GLU A 76 -11.06 7.37 15.67
N SER A 77 -11.65 6.88 14.59
CA SER A 77 -11.54 7.47 13.24
C SER A 77 -12.39 8.72 13.12
N LYS A 78 -11.78 9.92 13.10
CA LYS A 78 -12.49 11.21 13.08
C LYS A 78 -12.97 11.65 11.68
N ASN A 79 -12.35 11.16 10.61
CA ASN A 79 -12.57 11.62 9.23
C ASN A 79 -13.27 10.59 8.33
N THR A 80 -13.72 9.46 8.90
CA THR A 80 -14.44 8.42 8.18
C THR A 80 -15.79 8.22 8.86
N PRO A 81 -16.91 8.18 8.11
CA PRO A 81 -18.22 7.91 8.68
C PRO A 81 -18.23 6.57 9.43
N ALA A 82 -18.84 6.55 10.62
CA ALA A 82 -18.92 5.32 11.42
C ALA A 82 -19.68 4.19 10.68
N GLU A 83 -20.73 4.53 9.92
CA GLU A 83 -21.47 3.60 9.09
C GLU A 83 -20.55 2.91 8.07
N HIS A 84 -19.67 3.66 7.39
CA HIS A 84 -18.71 3.09 6.43
C HIS A 84 -17.74 2.09 7.10
N LEU A 85 -17.29 2.38 8.33
CA LEU A 85 -16.44 1.45 9.07
C LEU A 85 -17.19 0.18 9.46
N LEU A 86 -18.41 0.31 9.96
CA LEU A 86 -19.24 -0.83 10.37
C LEU A 86 -19.61 -1.75 9.20
N ASP A 87 -19.84 -1.16 8.02
CA ASP A 87 -20.27 -1.91 6.84
C ASP A 87 -19.12 -2.60 6.09
N HIS A 88 -17.90 -2.04 6.14
CA HIS A 88 -16.82 -2.46 5.24
C HIS A 88 -15.53 -2.86 5.94
N TYR A 89 -15.37 -2.59 7.24
CA TYR A 89 -14.14 -2.86 7.96
C TYR A 89 -14.35 -3.89 9.08
N LEU A 90 -13.28 -4.61 9.38
CA LEU A 90 -13.19 -5.52 10.52
C LEU A 90 -12.06 -5.07 11.45
N THR A 91 -12.15 -5.46 12.72
CA THR A 91 -11.06 -5.30 13.68
C THR A 91 -10.08 -6.47 13.57
N PHE A 92 -8.88 -6.30 14.12
CA PHE A 92 -7.90 -7.38 14.20
C PHE A 92 -8.45 -8.59 14.98
N GLU A 93 -9.16 -8.36 16.08
CA GLU A 93 -9.76 -9.43 16.89
C GLU A 93 -10.73 -10.30 16.08
N GLN A 94 -11.50 -9.71 15.16
CA GLN A 94 -12.45 -10.43 14.31
C GLN A 94 -11.78 -11.31 13.24
N VAL A 95 -10.51 -11.06 12.90
CA VAL A 95 -9.81 -11.73 11.81
C VAL A 95 -8.56 -12.52 12.22
N ASN A 96 -8.08 -12.41 13.45
CA ASN A 96 -6.83 -13.02 13.90
C ASN A 96 -6.77 -14.55 13.76
N GLY A 97 -7.92 -15.23 13.73
CA GLY A 97 -8.05 -16.65 13.45
C GLY A 97 -8.06 -17.02 11.96
N ASN A 98 -8.12 -16.03 11.06
CA ASN A 98 -8.15 -16.26 9.62
C ASN A 98 -6.73 -16.31 9.05
N LYS A 99 -6.59 -16.97 7.89
CA LYS A 99 -5.33 -16.98 7.12
C LYS A 99 -5.46 -16.08 5.92
N PHE A 100 -4.47 -15.22 5.73
CA PHE A 100 -4.32 -14.36 4.57
C PHE A 100 -3.04 -14.71 3.81
N ASP A 101 -3.05 -14.47 2.50
CA ASP A 101 -1.90 -14.69 1.63
C ASP A 101 -0.96 -13.46 1.64
N GLY A 102 -1.46 -12.29 2.06
CA GLY A 102 -0.68 -11.07 2.23
C GLY A 102 -1.42 -10.00 3.03
N LEU A 103 -0.64 -9.08 3.61
CA LEU A 103 -1.14 -7.92 4.35
C LEU A 103 -0.49 -6.63 3.82
N ILE A 104 -1.30 -5.60 3.61
CA ILE A 104 -0.84 -4.24 3.35
C ILE A 104 -1.18 -3.39 4.58
N ILE A 105 -0.19 -2.69 5.13
CA ILE A 105 -0.40 -1.70 6.20
C ILE A 105 -0.13 -0.32 5.62
N THR A 106 -1.10 0.58 5.64
CA THR A 106 -0.93 1.94 5.09
C THR A 106 -0.11 2.83 6.02
N GLY A 107 0.34 3.98 5.51
CA GLY A 107 0.89 5.05 6.34
C GLY A 107 -0.15 5.64 7.29
N ALA A 108 0.33 6.47 8.22
CA ALA A 108 -0.49 7.26 9.13
C ALA A 108 0.15 8.63 9.38
N PRO A 109 -0.62 9.71 9.57
CA PRO A 109 -0.10 11.07 9.76
C PRO A 109 0.35 11.31 11.22
N VAL A 110 1.11 10.38 11.79
CA VAL A 110 1.62 10.42 13.19
C VAL A 110 3.15 10.49 13.25
N GLU A 111 3.79 10.96 12.18
CA GLU A 111 5.25 10.98 12.01
C GLU A 111 6.01 11.75 13.09
N HIS A 112 5.37 12.78 13.68
CA HIS A 112 5.99 13.64 14.70
C HIS A 112 6.02 13.00 16.09
N LEU A 113 5.21 11.96 16.34
CA LEU A 113 5.17 11.28 17.63
C LEU A 113 6.24 10.17 17.69
N PRO A 114 6.89 9.94 18.82
CA PRO A 114 7.55 8.66 19.08
C PRO A 114 6.58 7.50 18.82
N PHE A 115 7.10 6.37 18.35
CA PHE A 115 6.21 5.26 17.99
C PHE A 115 5.39 4.75 19.17
N GLU A 116 6.00 4.68 20.34
CA GLU A 116 5.37 4.20 21.58
C GLU A 116 4.31 5.16 22.14
N GLU A 117 4.28 6.41 21.66
CA GLU A 117 3.26 7.40 22.03
C GLU A 117 2.04 7.40 21.10
N VAL A 118 2.06 6.58 20.05
CA VAL A 118 0.90 6.39 19.16
C VAL A 118 -0.15 5.56 19.90
N ASP A 119 -1.37 6.06 20.01
CA ASP A 119 -2.45 5.47 20.81
C ASP A 119 -2.80 4.01 20.44
N TYR A 120 -2.60 3.61 19.19
CA TYR A 120 -2.82 2.25 18.69
C TYR A 120 -1.50 1.44 18.50
N TRP A 121 -0.39 1.85 19.11
CA TRP A 121 0.91 1.20 18.88
C TRP A 121 0.93 -0.28 19.27
N GLU A 122 0.36 -0.63 20.42
CA GLU A 122 0.32 -2.02 20.88
C GLU A 122 -0.50 -2.92 19.93
N GLU A 123 -1.67 -2.43 19.47
CA GLU A 123 -2.50 -3.15 18.51
C GLU A 123 -1.79 -3.28 17.16
N LEU A 124 -1.15 -2.21 16.68
CA LEU A 124 -0.39 -2.22 15.43
C LEU A 124 0.76 -3.24 15.46
N THR A 125 1.51 -3.30 16.55
CA THR A 125 2.61 -4.27 16.69
C THR A 125 2.09 -5.70 16.74
N ALA A 126 0.95 -5.95 17.42
CA ALA A 126 0.30 -7.27 17.41
C ALA A 126 -0.12 -7.71 16.00
N VAL A 127 -0.65 -6.79 15.17
CA VAL A 127 -0.95 -7.07 13.77
C VAL A 127 0.31 -7.33 12.96
N MET A 128 1.38 -6.57 13.18
CA MET A 128 2.67 -6.81 12.52
C MET A 128 3.27 -8.17 12.88
N ASP A 129 3.15 -8.61 14.12
CA ASP A 129 3.67 -9.90 14.58
C ASP A 129 2.81 -11.08 14.10
N TRP A 130 1.50 -10.89 13.99
CA TRP A 130 0.58 -11.89 13.46
C TRP A 130 0.82 -12.17 11.96
N ALA A 131 1.19 -11.16 11.21
CA ALA A 131 1.31 -11.30 9.78
C ALA A 131 2.72 -11.80 9.38
N GLU A 132 2.78 -12.95 8.72
CA GLU A 132 4.03 -13.55 8.24
C GLU A 132 4.55 -12.93 6.93
N THR A 133 3.66 -12.36 6.09
CA THR A 133 4.00 -11.80 4.78
C THR A 133 3.38 -10.42 4.62
N HIS A 134 4.21 -9.37 4.47
CA HIS A 134 3.74 -7.99 4.50
C HIS A 134 4.28 -7.15 3.34
N VAL A 135 3.44 -6.25 2.84
CA VAL A 135 3.88 -4.97 2.28
C VAL A 135 3.48 -3.87 3.27
N CYS A 136 4.45 -3.12 3.78
CA CYS A 136 4.19 -2.12 4.80
C CYS A 136 4.44 -0.73 4.26
N TRP A 137 3.38 0.05 4.05
CA TRP A 137 3.45 1.51 3.87
C TRP A 137 3.70 2.22 5.21
N ALA A 138 3.39 1.60 6.35
CA ALA A 138 3.91 1.97 7.66
C ALA A 138 5.40 1.55 7.79
N ALA A 139 6.18 1.77 6.73
CA ALA A 139 7.54 1.27 6.58
C ALA A 139 8.44 1.60 7.76
N GLN A 140 8.39 2.84 8.23
CA GLN A 140 9.22 3.29 9.35
C GLN A 140 8.83 2.60 10.67
N ALA A 141 7.53 2.42 10.93
CA ALA A 141 7.03 1.73 12.11
C ALA A 141 7.43 0.25 12.12
N GLY A 142 7.30 -0.43 10.96
CA GLY A 142 7.69 -1.82 10.81
C GLY A 142 9.20 -2.05 10.95
N LEU A 143 10.02 -1.18 10.36
CA LEU A 143 11.48 -1.22 10.51
C LEU A 143 11.90 -0.97 11.98
N TYR A 144 11.22 -0.05 12.66
CA TYR A 144 11.47 0.19 14.08
C TYR A 144 11.04 -0.99 14.95
N HIS A 145 9.83 -1.50 14.75
CA HIS A 145 9.31 -2.61 15.55
C HIS A 145 10.22 -3.85 15.46
N ARG A 146 10.59 -4.27 14.26
CA ARG A 146 11.32 -5.52 14.03
C ARG A 146 12.84 -5.40 14.17
N TYR A 147 13.41 -4.27 13.76
CA TYR A 147 14.87 -4.11 13.65
C TYR A 147 15.41 -2.96 14.47
N ARG A 148 14.56 -2.22 15.20
CA ARG A 148 14.93 -1.03 15.99
C ARG A 148 15.62 0.06 15.18
N ILE A 149 15.31 0.15 13.87
CA ILE A 149 15.80 1.21 13.01
C ILE A 149 15.03 2.50 13.32
N PRO A 150 15.72 3.57 13.75
CA PRO A 150 15.06 4.81 14.14
C PRO A 150 14.59 5.60 12.90
N LYS A 151 13.54 6.39 13.08
CA LYS A 151 13.21 7.46 12.14
C LYS A 151 13.95 8.74 12.51
N HIS A 152 14.35 9.50 11.49
CA HIS A 152 15.05 10.78 11.65
C HIS A 152 14.18 11.93 11.13
N PRO A 153 14.04 13.05 11.86
CA PRO A 153 13.31 14.20 11.36
C PRO A 153 14.04 14.84 10.18
N LEU A 154 13.28 15.23 9.17
CA LEU A 154 13.79 16.02 8.04
C LEU A 154 13.76 17.52 8.40
N PRO A 155 14.71 18.31 7.88
CA PRO A 155 14.75 19.76 8.10
C PRO A 155 13.56 20.49 7.46
N ALA A 156 12.98 19.90 6.40
CA ALA A 156 11.77 20.34 5.74
C ALA A 156 11.00 19.12 5.23
N LYS A 157 9.69 19.28 5.01
CA LYS A 157 8.86 18.21 4.45
C LYS A 157 9.42 17.72 3.11
N MET A 158 9.66 16.43 2.97
CA MET A 158 9.92 15.78 1.69
C MET A 158 8.61 15.73 0.92
N PHE A 159 8.43 16.62 -0.07
CA PHE A 159 7.16 16.84 -0.73
C PHE A 159 7.33 16.98 -2.24
N GLY A 160 6.82 16.02 -2.99
CA GLY A 160 6.93 16.00 -4.45
C GLY A 160 7.06 14.62 -5.06
N VAL A 161 7.57 14.57 -6.30
CA VAL A 161 7.78 13.35 -7.09
C VAL A 161 9.26 13.24 -7.42
N PHE A 162 9.91 12.22 -6.88
CA PHE A 162 11.38 12.10 -6.92
C PHE A 162 11.81 10.94 -7.80
N PRO A 163 12.96 11.08 -8.50
CA PRO A 163 13.57 9.98 -9.24
C PRO A 163 14.23 8.98 -8.28
N HIS A 164 14.09 7.71 -8.59
CA HIS A 164 14.65 6.58 -7.85
C HIS A 164 15.38 5.64 -8.81
N ARG A 165 16.30 4.85 -8.27
CA ARG A 165 17.02 3.79 -8.99
C ARG A 165 17.01 2.50 -8.20
N ALA A 166 16.95 1.37 -8.89
CA ALA A 166 17.15 0.07 -8.29
C ALA A 166 18.61 -0.08 -7.82
N THR A 167 18.80 -0.62 -6.62
CA THR A 167 20.12 -0.89 -6.05
C THR A 167 20.59 -2.32 -6.27
N LEU A 168 19.63 -3.24 -6.49
CA LEU A 168 19.89 -4.64 -6.76
C LEU A 168 19.42 -5.01 -8.16
N HIS A 169 20.34 -5.56 -8.97
CA HIS A 169 20.01 -6.12 -10.27
C HIS A 169 19.18 -7.41 -10.11
N HIS A 170 18.21 -7.59 -11.00
CA HIS A 170 17.35 -8.78 -11.05
C HIS A 170 16.39 -9.00 -9.86
N GLU A 171 16.13 -7.96 -9.05
CA GLU A 171 15.11 -8.03 -8.02
C GLU A 171 13.71 -8.20 -8.64
N LYS A 172 13.01 -9.28 -8.26
CA LYS A 172 11.70 -9.61 -8.85
C LYS A 172 10.64 -8.55 -8.61
N LEU A 173 10.71 -7.87 -7.44
CA LEU A 173 9.77 -6.79 -7.11
C LEU A 173 9.87 -5.63 -8.12
N LEU A 174 11.07 -5.36 -8.61
CA LEU A 174 11.36 -4.27 -9.56
C LEU A 174 11.45 -4.74 -11.02
N ARG A 175 10.98 -5.95 -11.32
CA ARG A 175 11.02 -6.48 -12.67
C ARG A 175 10.19 -5.60 -13.62
N GLY A 176 10.82 -5.17 -14.72
CA GLY A 176 10.21 -4.30 -15.73
C GLY A 176 10.25 -2.81 -15.40
N PHE A 177 10.89 -2.44 -14.29
CA PHE A 177 11.16 -1.03 -14.01
C PHE A 177 12.25 -0.50 -14.95
N ASP A 178 12.14 0.78 -15.27
CA ASP A 178 13.21 1.51 -15.95
C ASP A 178 14.41 1.73 -15.02
N ASP A 179 15.58 2.06 -15.57
CA ASP A 179 16.79 2.37 -14.79
C ASP A 179 16.58 3.52 -13.82
N GLU A 180 15.72 4.47 -14.18
CA GLU A 180 15.23 5.54 -13.33
C GLU A 180 13.70 5.59 -13.39
N PHE A 181 13.07 5.62 -12.23
CA PHE A 181 11.63 5.68 -12.09
C PHE A 181 11.22 6.69 -11.02
N TYR A 182 9.98 7.16 -11.08
CA TYR A 182 9.49 8.21 -10.19
C TYR A 182 8.50 7.67 -9.16
N ALA A 183 8.57 8.22 -7.94
CA ALA A 183 7.58 7.97 -6.89
C ALA A 183 7.26 9.24 -6.11
N PRO A 184 5.98 9.43 -5.71
CA PRO A 184 5.57 10.51 -4.82
C PRO A 184 6.08 10.30 -3.39
N HIS A 185 6.42 11.41 -2.73
CA HIS A 185 6.72 11.46 -1.30
C HIS A 185 5.98 12.64 -0.64
N SER A 186 5.48 12.39 0.57
CA SER A 186 4.91 13.40 1.46
C SER A 186 5.18 12.97 2.90
N ARG A 187 6.32 13.38 3.47
CA ARG A 187 6.75 12.93 4.79
C ARG A 187 7.67 13.93 5.49
N HIS A 188 7.66 13.91 6.82
CA HIS A 188 8.48 14.76 7.69
C HIS A 188 9.67 14.01 8.30
N THR A 189 9.75 12.70 8.08
CA THR A 189 10.80 11.85 8.62
C THR A 189 11.41 10.95 7.55
N GLU A 190 12.59 10.42 7.81
CA GLU A 190 13.29 9.50 6.93
C GLU A 190 13.89 8.31 7.69
N ILE A 191 14.18 7.25 6.96
CA ILE A 191 15.08 6.16 7.37
C ILE A 191 16.40 6.37 6.65
N ARG A 192 17.52 6.26 7.36
CA ARG A 192 18.84 6.44 6.77
C ARG A 192 19.42 5.13 6.29
N ARG A 193 20.15 5.18 5.18
CA ARG A 193 20.88 4.04 4.61
C ARG A 193 21.79 3.39 5.65
N GLU A 194 22.56 4.22 6.39
CA GLU A 194 23.54 3.75 7.38
C GLU A 194 22.90 2.93 8.51
N ASP A 195 21.62 3.18 8.83
CA ASP A 195 20.94 2.41 9.86
C ASP A 195 20.42 1.07 9.33
N ILE A 196 20.03 1.01 8.06
CA ILE A 196 19.62 -0.24 7.40
C ILE A 196 20.83 -1.14 7.19
N GLU A 197 21.98 -0.61 6.74
CA GLU A 197 23.19 -1.37 6.46
C GLU A 197 23.80 -2.04 7.70
N LYS A 198 23.43 -1.61 8.91
CA LYS A 198 23.81 -2.27 10.17
C LYS A 198 23.06 -3.59 10.39
N VAL A 199 21.94 -3.80 9.68
CA VAL A 199 21.09 -4.98 9.83
C VAL A 199 21.32 -5.93 8.69
N SER A 200 21.98 -7.06 8.97
CA SER A 200 22.35 -8.05 7.95
C SER A 200 21.15 -8.68 7.23
N ASP A 201 19.97 -8.64 7.82
CA ASP A 201 18.76 -9.28 7.32
C ASP A 201 17.92 -8.37 6.41
N LEU A 202 18.42 -7.19 6.10
CA LEU A 202 17.75 -6.23 5.23
C LEU A 202 18.57 -5.93 3.97
N ASP A 203 17.87 -5.70 2.88
CA ASP A 203 18.40 -5.20 1.62
C ASP A 203 17.67 -3.92 1.23
N ILE A 204 18.40 -2.90 0.78
CA ILE A 204 17.84 -1.74 0.12
C ILE A 204 17.63 -2.12 -1.35
N LEU A 205 16.40 -2.07 -1.83
CA LEU A 205 16.03 -2.44 -3.20
C LEU A 205 15.99 -1.24 -4.14
N ALA A 206 15.63 -0.08 -3.63
CA ALA A 206 15.57 1.16 -4.40
C ALA A 206 15.81 2.38 -3.51
N GLU A 207 16.44 3.39 -4.10
CA GLU A 207 16.73 4.66 -3.43
C GLU A 207 16.76 5.83 -4.40
N SER A 208 16.72 7.04 -3.84
CA SER A 208 16.86 8.32 -4.51
C SER A 208 18.04 9.09 -3.93
N SER A 209 18.81 9.79 -4.77
CA SER A 209 19.83 10.74 -4.29
C SER A 209 19.23 11.95 -3.57
N GLU A 210 17.94 12.24 -3.79
CA GLU A 210 17.22 13.36 -3.21
C GLU A 210 16.28 12.95 -2.08
N ALA A 211 15.52 11.85 -2.27
CA ALA A 211 14.51 11.40 -1.31
C ALA A 211 15.00 10.25 -0.42
N GLY A 212 16.27 9.82 -0.54
CA GLY A 212 16.85 8.78 0.29
C GLY A 212 16.29 7.38 -0.03
N VAL A 213 16.26 6.52 0.98
CA VAL A 213 15.81 5.13 0.84
C VAL A 213 14.33 5.06 0.49
N TYR A 214 13.98 4.26 -0.51
CA TYR A 214 12.61 4.12 -0.99
C TYR A 214 12.02 2.75 -0.67
N ILE A 215 12.69 1.66 -1.06
CA ILE A 215 12.20 0.30 -0.81
C ILE A 215 13.29 -0.49 -0.08
N VAL A 216 12.91 -1.05 1.06
CA VAL A 216 13.71 -2.01 1.83
C VAL A 216 12.96 -3.33 1.88
N ALA A 217 13.68 -4.45 1.83
CA ALA A 217 13.10 -5.77 1.99
C ALA A 217 13.89 -6.60 2.99
N SER A 218 13.20 -7.51 3.70
CA SER A 218 13.86 -8.59 4.41
C SER A 218 14.53 -9.54 3.42
N ARG A 219 15.65 -10.18 3.80
CA ARG A 219 16.38 -11.13 2.92
C ARG A 219 15.55 -12.32 2.48
N ASP A 220 14.64 -12.76 3.31
CA ASP A 220 13.70 -13.83 2.97
C ASP A 220 12.55 -13.37 2.05
N ARG A 221 12.48 -12.06 1.74
CA ARG A 221 11.45 -11.43 0.87
C ARG A 221 10.02 -11.61 1.37
N ARG A 222 9.87 -11.78 2.68
CA ARG A 222 8.55 -11.82 3.31
C ARG A 222 8.02 -10.44 3.68
N GLN A 223 8.91 -9.45 3.81
CA GLN A 223 8.58 -8.10 4.24
C GLN A 223 9.16 -7.07 3.31
N PHE A 224 8.33 -6.12 2.90
CA PHE A 224 8.72 -4.99 2.06
C PHE A 224 8.29 -3.69 2.73
N TYR A 225 9.21 -2.77 2.86
CA TYR A 225 9.05 -1.47 3.50
C TYR A 225 9.20 -0.38 2.45
N VAL A 226 8.10 0.27 2.09
CA VAL A 226 8.05 1.29 1.04
C VAL A 226 7.80 2.66 1.69
N THR A 227 8.75 3.59 1.57
CA THR A 227 8.72 4.90 2.26
C THR A 227 8.04 6.00 1.43
N GLY A 228 7.66 5.73 0.20
CA GLY A 228 6.94 6.65 -0.68
C GLY A 228 5.53 6.16 -1.00
N HIS A 229 4.82 6.90 -1.83
CA HIS A 229 3.39 6.76 -2.07
C HIS A 229 3.07 6.47 -3.53
N SER A 230 3.40 5.27 -4.01
CA SER A 230 3.07 4.85 -5.39
C SER A 230 1.56 4.81 -5.66
N GLU A 231 0.74 4.64 -4.61
CA GLU A 231 -0.71 4.58 -4.68
C GLU A 231 -1.40 5.93 -4.94
N TYR A 232 -0.69 7.04 -4.78
CA TYR A 232 -1.28 8.38 -4.87
C TYR A 232 -1.95 8.65 -6.22
N ASP A 233 -3.15 9.26 -6.13
CA ASP A 233 -3.87 9.81 -7.27
C ASP A 233 -3.14 11.02 -7.87
N PRO A 234 -3.43 11.35 -9.14
CA PRO A 234 -2.83 12.50 -9.81
C PRO A 234 -2.91 13.80 -9.04
N LEU A 235 -3.99 14.02 -8.26
CA LEU A 235 -4.26 15.25 -7.55
C LEU A 235 -3.97 15.19 -6.04
N THR A 236 -3.47 14.08 -5.50
CA THR A 236 -3.27 13.93 -4.05
C THR A 236 -2.33 14.99 -3.48
N LEU A 237 -1.15 15.17 -4.10
CA LEU A 237 -0.19 16.19 -3.64
C LEU A 237 -0.72 17.63 -3.85
N LYS A 238 -1.51 17.87 -4.93
CA LYS A 238 -2.17 19.15 -5.15
C LYS A 238 -3.17 19.47 -4.04
N ASN A 239 -4.03 18.51 -3.71
CA ASN A 239 -5.04 18.67 -2.67
C ASN A 239 -4.39 18.93 -1.30
N GLU A 240 -3.27 18.27 -1.04
CA GLU A 240 -2.49 18.49 0.17
C GLU A 240 -1.86 19.88 0.19
N TYR A 241 -1.25 20.31 -0.91
CA TYR A 241 -0.68 21.64 -1.07
C TYR A 241 -1.75 22.74 -0.87
N ASP A 242 -2.87 22.64 -1.59
CA ASP A 242 -3.96 23.62 -1.53
C ASP A 242 -4.57 23.71 -0.13
N ARG A 243 -4.74 22.55 0.54
CA ARG A 243 -5.21 22.47 1.93
C ARG A 243 -4.28 23.24 2.88
N ASP A 244 -2.98 23.01 2.77
CA ASP A 244 -2.01 23.59 3.70
C ASP A 244 -1.80 25.09 3.42
N VAL A 245 -1.82 25.51 2.16
CA VAL A 245 -1.86 26.93 1.77
C VAL A 245 -3.10 27.63 2.33
N SER A 246 -4.29 27.02 2.19
CA SER A 246 -5.54 27.58 2.71
C SER A 246 -5.55 27.77 4.23
N LYS A 247 -4.76 26.96 4.95
CA LYS A 247 -4.58 27.03 6.40
C LYS A 247 -3.41 27.95 6.82
N ASN A 248 -2.75 28.61 5.87
CA ASN A 248 -1.53 29.39 6.09
C ASN A 248 -0.40 28.61 6.77
N LEU A 249 -0.31 27.29 6.50
CA LEU A 249 0.78 26.46 6.96
C LEU A 249 2.00 26.59 6.03
N PRO A 250 3.22 26.51 6.56
CA PRO A 250 4.43 26.55 5.75
C PRO A 250 4.53 25.27 4.91
N ILE A 251 4.30 25.39 3.62
CA ILE A 251 4.44 24.29 2.67
C ILE A 251 5.12 24.79 1.39
N ALA A 252 6.07 23.99 0.87
CA ALA A 252 6.67 24.25 -0.43
C ALA A 252 5.81 23.69 -1.56
N ILE A 253 5.98 24.23 -2.77
CA ILE A 253 5.41 23.62 -3.99
C ILE A 253 5.96 22.19 -4.12
N PRO A 254 5.12 21.19 -4.41
CA PRO A 254 5.60 19.81 -4.57
C PRO A 254 6.59 19.71 -5.73
N LYS A 255 7.82 19.28 -5.43
CA LYS A 255 8.94 19.23 -6.38
C LYS A 255 8.65 18.27 -7.52
N ASN A 256 9.01 18.62 -8.76
CA ASN A 256 8.88 17.81 -9.97
C ASN A 256 7.42 17.34 -10.28
N TYR A 257 6.45 17.99 -9.71
CA TYR A 257 5.04 17.60 -9.81
C TYR A 257 4.27 18.43 -10.84
N TYR A 258 4.47 19.73 -10.84
CA TYR A 258 3.92 20.61 -11.85
C TYR A 258 4.92 20.88 -12.99
N PRO A 259 4.46 21.06 -14.23
CA PRO A 259 5.33 21.56 -15.29
C PRO A 259 5.97 22.90 -14.92
N GLY A 260 7.31 22.97 -14.95
CA GLY A 260 8.05 24.17 -14.57
C GLY A 260 7.83 24.65 -13.12
N ASP A 261 7.41 23.74 -12.23
CA ASP A 261 7.04 24.05 -10.83
C ASP A 261 5.96 25.13 -10.69
N ASP A 262 5.08 25.28 -11.71
CA ASP A 262 3.98 26.24 -11.71
C ASP A 262 2.68 25.58 -11.23
N PRO A 263 2.17 25.90 -10.01
CA PRO A 263 0.97 25.29 -9.44
C PRO A 263 -0.33 25.68 -10.17
N ALA A 264 -0.29 26.64 -11.10
CA ALA A 264 -1.41 26.98 -11.96
C ALA A 264 -1.61 25.94 -13.10
N GLN A 265 -0.59 25.12 -13.37
CA GLN A 265 -0.66 24.07 -14.37
C GLN A 265 -1.17 22.75 -13.81
N SER A 266 -1.66 21.86 -14.69
CA SER A 266 -2.08 20.51 -14.29
C SER A 266 -0.88 19.64 -13.94
N PRO A 267 -0.93 18.86 -12.85
CA PRO A 267 0.14 17.95 -12.47
C PRO A 267 0.47 16.91 -13.55
N GLN A 268 1.74 16.51 -13.61
CA GLN A 268 2.20 15.43 -14.49
C GLN A 268 2.38 14.13 -13.71
N VAL A 269 1.63 13.10 -14.07
CA VAL A 269 1.78 11.77 -13.46
C VAL A 269 2.92 11.02 -14.15
N ARG A 270 3.99 10.72 -13.39
CA ARG A 270 5.19 10.01 -13.87
C ARG A 270 5.44 8.68 -13.13
N TRP A 271 4.55 8.28 -12.21
CA TRP A 271 4.75 7.10 -11.35
C TRP A 271 3.75 5.96 -11.60
N ARG A 272 2.69 6.18 -12.38
CA ARG A 272 1.57 5.24 -12.53
C ARG A 272 2.00 3.85 -13.04
N SER A 273 2.84 3.79 -14.07
CA SER A 273 3.29 2.52 -14.65
C SER A 273 4.13 1.71 -13.65
N HIS A 274 5.07 2.35 -12.97
CA HIS A 274 5.90 1.71 -11.97
C HIS A 274 5.11 1.31 -10.71
N ALA A 275 4.11 2.11 -10.31
CA ALA A 275 3.17 1.73 -9.25
C ALA A 275 2.42 0.43 -9.61
N ASN A 276 1.86 0.34 -10.82
CA ASN A 276 1.19 -0.88 -11.26
C ASN A 276 2.14 -2.09 -11.32
N LEU A 277 3.38 -1.90 -11.79
CA LEU A 277 4.39 -2.96 -11.80
C LEU A 277 4.76 -3.41 -10.39
N LEU A 278 4.94 -2.49 -9.44
CA LEU A 278 5.26 -2.80 -8.05
C LEU A 278 4.24 -3.75 -7.44
N TYR A 279 2.96 -3.40 -7.51
CA TYR A 279 1.88 -4.22 -6.95
C TYR A 279 1.66 -5.52 -7.73
N SER A 280 1.72 -5.49 -9.06
CA SER A 280 1.59 -6.70 -9.87
C SER A 280 2.74 -7.68 -9.63
N ASN A 281 3.98 -7.20 -9.50
CA ASN A 281 5.13 -8.02 -9.17
C ASN A 281 5.03 -8.61 -7.76
N TRP A 282 4.62 -7.80 -6.78
CA TRP A 282 4.39 -8.29 -5.42
C TRP A 282 3.33 -9.40 -5.39
N LEU A 283 2.15 -9.16 -5.98
CA LEU A 283 1.08 -10.15 -6.06
C LEU A 283 1.54 -11.45 -6.74
N ASN A 284 2.27 -11.32 -7.86
CA ASN A 284 2.68 -12.48 -8.62
C ASN A 284 3.80 -13.28 -7.95
N TYR A 285 4.89 -12.61 -7.53
CA TYR A 285 6.10 -13.30 -7.08
C TYR A 285 6.14 -13.58 -5.58
N TYR A 286 5.47 -12.77 -4.77
CA TYR A 286 5.58 -12.79 -3.31
C TYR A 286 4.27 -13.10 -2.59
N VAL A 287 3.16 -13.22 -3.34
CA VAL A 287 1.89 -13.71 -2.82
C VAL A 287 1.50 -14.98 -3.55
N TYR A 288 1.20 -14.90 -4.86
CA TYR A 288 0.66 -16.02 -5.62
C TYR A 288 1.63 -17.22 -5.71
N GLN A 289 2.91 -16.99 -6.09
CA GLN A 289 3.86 -18.08 -6.33
C GLN A 289 4.34 -18.77 -5.05
N ILE A 290 4.22 -18.13 -3.88
CA ILE A 290 4.60 -18.73 -2.60
C ILE A 290 3.42 -19.31 -1.82
N THR A 291 2.18 -18.97 -2.19
CA THR A 291 0.98 -19.53 -1.56
C THR A 291 0.83 -21.01 -1.92
N PRO A 292 0.78 -21.94 -0.94
CA PRO A 292 0.59 -23.34 -1.22
C PRO A 292 -0.76 -23.60 -1.90
N TYR A 293 -0.74 -24.32 -3.01
CA TYR A 293 -1.94 -24.76 -3.71
C TYR A 293 -2.13 -26.27 -3.53
N ASP A 294 -3.20 -26.68 -2.86
CA ASP A 294 -3.55 -28.09 -2.68
C ASP A 294 -4.58 -28.50 -3.74
N LEU A 295 -4.12 -29.25 -4.74
CA LEU A 295 -4.97 -29.78 -5.81
C LEU A 295 -6.10 -30.69 -5.29
N ASN A 296 -5.95 -31.31 -4.10
CA ASN A 296 -6.95 -32.19 -3.51
C ASN A 296 -8.14 -31.42 -2.90
N GLN A 297 -8.05 -30.08 -2.80
CA GLN A 297 -9.15 -29.22 -2.35
C GLN A 297 -10.01 -28.72 -3.51
N ILE A 298 -9.69 -29.06 -4.75
CA ILE A 298 -10.58 -28.83 -5.89
C ILE A 298 -11.73 -29.84 -5.79
N PRO A 299 -13.00 -29.41 -5.73
CA PRO A 299 -14.12 -30.34 -5.78
C PRO A 299 -14.05 -31.14 -7.07
N ASP A 300 -14.17 -32.48 -6.98
CA ASP A 300 -14.23 -33.35 -8.15
C ASP A 300 -15.36 -32.89 -9.07
N GLY A 301 -14.95 -32.42 -10.25
CA GLY A 301 -15.74 -32.22 -11.45
C GLY A 301 -17.22 -31.90 -11.31
N GLY A 302 -17.55 -30.66 -10.97
CA GLY A 302 -18.84 -30.11 -11.34
C GLY A 302 -18.97 -30.13 -12.86
N THR A 303 -19.95 -30.83 -13.40
CA THR A 303 -20.29 -30.83 -14.82
C THR A 303 -20.43 -29.41 -15.33
N TYR A 304 -19.53 -29.02 -16.24
CA TYR A 304 -19.70 -27.78 -16.99
C TYR A 304 -21.02 -27.85 -17.72
N SER A 305 -22.03 -27.10 -17.27
CA SER A 305 -23.18 -26.80 -18.11
C SER A 305 -22.66 -25.87 -19.22
N SER A 306 -22.68 -26.35 -20.46
CA SER A 306 -22.47 -25.54 -21.65
C SER A 306 -23.35 -24.31 -21.59
N PHE A 307 -22.75 -23.14 -21.66
CA PHE A 307 -23.48 -21.90 -21.89
C PHE A 307 -24.00 -21.92 -23.33
N ASP A 308 -25.30 -22.06 -23.50
CA ASP A 308 -26.04 -21.69 -24.70
C ASP A 308 -26.31 -20.17 -24.69
#